data_d8cedcc08526a9f11f7af92f1d635734
#
_entry.id   d8cedcc08526a9f11f7af92f1d635734
#
_cell.length_a   1.000
_cell.length_b   1.000
_cell.length_c   1.000
_cell.angle_alpha   90.00
_cell.angle_beta   90.00
_cell.angle_gamma   90.00
#
_symmetry.space_group_name_H-M   'P 1'
#
loop_
_entity.id
_entity.type
_entity.pdbx_description
1 polymer ?
#
loop_
_entity_poly.entity_id
_entity_poly.type
_entity_poly.pdbx_seq_one_letter_code
_entity_poly.pdbx_strand_id
1 'polypeptide(L)'
;MLGVFNGTGPAQPLTMRAMLSEIAAGIQTEPRLTWVSTDFLKAQKVSPWRDLPVWIPGQGDWAGFARRDIRRALDAGLVFRPLPQTAADTLTYFKTLPQDRQEKLKAGLSAERETALLANWAAVADK
;
A
#
# COMPACT_ATOMS: atom_id res chain seq x y z
N MET A 1 1.35 16.55 27.49
CA MET A 1 2.65 16.41 26.77
C MET A 1 2.60 17.32 25.56
N LEU A 2 3.60 18.19 25.37
CA LEU A 2 3.66 19.11 24.23
C LEU A 2 4.85 18.70 23.33
N GLY A 3 4.69 18.78 21.99
CA GLY A 3 5.77 18.51 21.04
C GLY A 3 5.28 17.96 19.71
N VAL A 4 6.24 17.78 18.78
CA VAL A 4 6.00 17.14 17.47
C VAL A 4 6.40 15.67 17.57
N PHE A 5 5.51 14.78 17.12
CA PHE A 5 5.69 13.33 17.14
C PHE A 5 5.43 12.77 15.73
N ASN A 6 6.27 11.84 15.30
CA ASN A 6 5.99 11.03 14.12
C ASN A 6 5.02 9.92 14.54
N GLY A 7 3.78 9.96 14.06
CA GLY A 7 2.72 9.00 14.40
C GLY A 7 2.49 7.95 13.30
N THR A 8 3.51 7.64 12.50
CA THR A 8 3.40 6.63 11.45
C THR A 8 3.64 5.23 12.01
N GLY A 9 2.86 4.25 11.56
CA GLY A 9 2.98 2.85 12.00
C GLY A 9 3.36 1.91 10.89
N PRO A 10 3.50 0.63 11.21
CA PRO A 10 3.46 0.03 12.55
C PRO A 10 4.76 0.24 13.35
N ALA A 11 4.75 -0.20 14.63
CA ALA A 11 5.93 -0.10 15.51
C ALA A 11 7.12 -0.92 15.02
N GLN A 12 6.86 -2.05 14.36
CA GLN A 12 7.86 -2.92 13.75
C GLN A 12 7.83 -2.79 12.22
N PRO A 13 8.96 -2.99 11.54
CA PRO A 13 9.00 -2.97 10.08
C PRO A 13 7.97 -3.91 9.47
N LEU A 14 7.15 -3.41 8.57
CA LEU A 14 6.12 -4.17 7.86
C LEU A 14 6.47 -4.25 6.39
N THR A 15 6.63 -5.47 5.87
CA THR A 15 6.86 -5.66 4.43
C THR A 15 5.57 -5.45 3.64
N MET A 16 5.67 -5.08 2.36
CA MET A 16 4.49 -4.96 1.48
C MET A 16 3.68 -6.27 1.44
N ARG A 17 4.36 -7.42 1.40
CA ARG A 17 3.71 -8.74 1.44
C ARG A 17 2.88 -8.92 2.71
N ALA A 18 3.48 -8.68 3.87
CA ALA A 18 2.77 -8.83 5.14
C ALA A 18 1.59 -7.85 5.24
N MET A 19 1.79 -6.60 4.83
CA MET A 19 0.71 -5.60 4.80
C MET A 19 -0.47 -6.05 3.94
N LEU A 20 -0.23 -6.50 2.71
CA LEU A 20 -1.29 -6.96 1.82
C LEU A 20 -1.98 -8.22 2.34
N SER A 21 -1.24 -9.15 2.97
CA SER A 21 -1.83 -10.34 3.59
C SER A 21 -2.73 -10.00 4.77
N GLU A 22 -2.30 -9.06 5.63
CA GLU A 22 -3.12 -8.62 6.77
C GLU A 22 -4.37 -7.86 6.32
N ILE A 23 -4.27 -7.01 5.28
CA ILE A 23 -5.42 -6.34 4.68
C ILE A 23 -6.39 -7.38 4.13
N ALA A 24 -5.91 -8.35 3.34
CA ALA A 24 -6.72 -9.41 2.75
C ALA A 24 -7.46 -10.22 3.81
N ALA A 25 -6.79 -10.57 4.91
CA ALA A 25 -7.42 -11.24 6.05
C ALA A 25 -8.53 -10.38 6.68
N GLY A 26 -8.30 -9.07 6.86
CA GLY A 26 -9.27 -8.15 7.44
C GLY A 26 -10.53 -7.98 6.60
N ILE A 27 -10.40 -7.99 5.28
CA ILE A 27 -11.54 -7.84 4.35
C ILE A 27 -12.05 -9.19 3.80
N GLN A 28 -11.53 -10.30 4.33
CA GLN A 28 -11.95 -11.68 3.98
C GLN A 28 -11.85 -11.98 2.47
N THR A 29 -10.68 -11.70 1.87
CA THR A 29 -10.41 -11.95 0.45
C THR A 29 -9.09 -12.68 0.29
N GLU A 30 -8.91 -13.35 -0.84
CA GLU A 30 -7.69 -14.05 -1.23
C GLU A 30 -7.16 -13.47 -2.55
N PRO A 31 -6.46 -12.32 -2.53
CA PRO A 31 -5.94 -11.70 -3.73
C PRO A 31 -4.81 -12.53 -4.33
N ARG A 32 -4.80 -12.66 -5.64
CA ARG A 32 -3.67 -13.24 -6.37
C ARG A 32 -2.61 -12.17 -6.60
N LEU A 33 -1.51 -12.22 -5.85
CA LEU A 33 -0.44 -11.25 -5.92
C LEU A 33 0.63 -11.65 -6.93
N THR A 34 0.97 -10.75 -7.84
CA THR A 34 2.10 -10.87 -8.76
C THR A 34 3.18 -9.87 -8.38
N TRP A 35 4.38 -10.34 -8.09
CA TRP A 35 5.51 -9.49 -7.74
C TRP A 35 6.30 -9.12 -9.00
N VAL A 36 6.45 -7.83 -9.25
CA VAL A 36 7.14 -7.29 -10.41
C VAL A 36 8.31 -6.41 -9.99
N SER A 37 9.34 -6.28 -10.83
CA SER A 37 10.50 -5.46 -10.51
C SER A 37 10.18 -3.95 -10.59
N THR A 38 10.88 -3.15 -9.80
CA THR A 38 10.79 -1.69 -9.86
C THR A 38 11.17 -1.15 -11.24
N ASP A 39 12.16 -1.76 -11.90
CA ASP A 39 12.61 -1.32 -13.22
C ASP A 39 11.56 -1.60 -14.29
N PHE A 40 10.87 -2.74 -14.21
CA PHE A 40 9.70 -3.02 -15.07
C PHE A 40 8.61 -1.95 -14.88
N LEU A 41 8.25 -1.64 -13.64
CA LEU A 41 7.23 -0.62 -13.35
C LEU A 41 7.63 0.75 -13.91
N LYS A 42 8.89 1.15 -13.79
CA LYS A 42 9.42 2.37 -14.40
C LYS A 42 9.32 2.34 -15.92
N ALA A 43 9.75 1.24 -16.56
CA ALA A 43 9.68 1.07 -18.02
C ALA A 43 8.24 1.16 -18.53
N GLN A 44 7.28 0.64 -17.76
CA GLN A 44 5.86 0.70 -18.05
C GLN A 44 5.21 2.03 -17.61
N LYS A 45 5.97 3.02 -17.15
CA LYS A 45 5.50 4.35 -16.71
C LYS A 45 4.43 4.27 -15.60
N VAL A 46 4.57 3.30 -14.70
CA VAL A 46 3.72 3.20 -13.50
C VAL A 46 4.22 4.20 -12.47
N SER A 47 3.37 5.11 -12.07
CA SER A 47 3.70 6.17 -11.10
C SER A 47 3.57 5.64 -9.68
N PRO A 48 4.65 5.75 -8.85
CA PRO A 48 4.55 5.49 -7.43
C PRO A 48 3.43 6.34 -6.79
N TRP A 49 2.83 5.84 -5.74
CA TRP A 49 1.77 6.49 -4.95
C TRP A 49 0.45 6.72 -5.70
N ARG A 50 0.49 7.16 -6.96
CA ARG A 50 -0.72 7.42 -7.76
C ARG A 50 -1.31 6.14 -8.35
N ASP A 51 -0.50 5.38 -9.08
CA ASP A 51 -0.95 4.17 -9.78
C ASP A 51 -0.87 2.93 -8.89
N LEU A 52 0.08 2.90 -7.96
CA LEU A 52 0.19 1.91 -6.90
C LEU A 52 0.16 2.63 -5.54
N PRO A 53 -1.03 2.79 -4.94
CA PRO A 53 -1.16 3.44 -3.63
C PRO A 53 -0.27 2.80 -2.57
N VAL A 54 0.29 3.64 -1.68
CA VAL A 54 1.20 3.23 -0.60
C VAL A 54 2.56 2.70 -1.06
N TRP A 55 2.77 2.42 -2.36
CA TRP A 55 4.06 1.98 -2.87
C TRP A 55 4.93 3.16 -3.30
N ILE A 56 6.16 3.20 -2.76
CA ILE A 56 7.24 4.09 -3.18
C ILE A 56 8.50 3.24 -3.32
N PRO A 57 9.29 3.39 -4.40
CA PRO A 57 10.56 2.69 -4.53
C PRO A 57 11.48 2.99 -3.36
N GLY A 58 11.99 1.97 -2.67
CA GLY A 58 12.93 2.12 -1.56
C GLY A 58 14.37 2.44 -2.01
N GLN A 59 14.54 3.26 -3.06
CA GLN A 59 15.82 3.56 -3.71
C GLN A 59 16.00 5.07 -3.92
N GLY A 60 17.28 5.50 -4.06
CA GLY A 60 17.61 6.90 -4.27
C GLY A 60 17.09 7.80 -3.15
N ASP A 61 16.59 8.95 -3.48
CA ASP A 61 16.10 9.97 -2.54
C ASP A 61 14.91 9.49 -1.69
N TRP A 62 14.24 8.42 -2.10
CA TRP A 62 13.09 7.83 -1.41
C TRP A 62 13.44 6.66 -0.48
N ALA A 63 14.71 6.24 -0.40
CA ALA A 63 15.14 5.08 0.37
C ALA A 63 14.79 5.18 1.88
N GLY A 64 14.70 6.39 2.41
CA GLY A 64 14.35 6.67 3.81
C GLY A 64 12.85 6.90 4.05
N PHE A 65 12.01 6.96 3.02
CA PHE A 65 10.62 7.39 3.16
C PHE A 65 9.82 6.54 4.17
N ALA A 66 9.95 5.22 4.11
CA ALA A 66 9.27 4.29 5.01
C ALA A 66 10.03 4.01 6.32
N ARG A 67 11.16 4.69 6.58
CA ARG A 67 12.03 4.44 7.74
C ARG A 67 11.99 5.61 8.71
N ARG A 68 10.81 6.03 9.13
CA ARG A 68 10.65 7.11 10.10
C ARG A 68 10.91 6.62 11.51
N ASP A 69 11.66 7.38 12.29
CA ASP A 69 11.83 7.12 13.72
C ASP A 69 10.57 7.55 14.46
N ILE A 70 9.92 6.61 15.12
CA ILE A 70 8.68 6.79 15.87
C ILE A 70 8.86 6.52 17.35
N ARG A 71 10.09 6.25 17.82
CA ARG A 71 10.36 5.90 19.22
C ARG A 71 9.78 6.92 20.18
N ARG A 72 9.97 8.21 19.91
CA ARG A 72 9.41 9.28 20.76
C ARG A 72 7.89 9.18 20.91
N ALA A 73 7.16 8.77 19.88
CA ALA A 73 5.71 8.59 19.95
C ALA A 73 5.33 7.34 20.75
N LEU A 74 6.07 6.23 20.57
CA LEU A 74 5.87 5.00 21.34
C LEU A 74 6.14 5.22 22.82
N ASP A 75 7.24 5.89 23.17
CA ASP A 75 7.60 6.25 24.56
C ASP A 75 6.53 7.16 25.18
N ALA A 76 5.84 7.94 24.35
CA ALA A 76 4.73 8.79 24.75
C ALA A 76 3.38 8.06 24.85
N GLY A 77 3.34 6.75 24.61
CA GLY A 77 2.15 5.93 24.73
C GLY A 77 1.36 5.71 23.41
N LEU A 78 1.97 5.98 22.25
CA LEU A 78 1.32 5.65 20.98
C LEU A 78 1.12 4.13 20.85
N VAL A 79 -0.11 3.72 20.60
CA VAL A 79 -0.49 2.32 20.33
C VAL A 79 -1.12 2.23 18.96
N PHE A 80 -0.77 1.20 18.19
CA PHE A 80 -1.35 0.94 16.87
C PHE A 80 -2.44 -0.11 16.94
N ARG A 81 -3.51 0.11 16.18
CA ARG A 81 -4.54 -0.90 15.95
C ARG A 81 -3.99 -2.01 15.04
N PRO A 82 -4.48 -3.25 15.18
CA PRO A 82 -4.23 -4.30 14.19
C PRO A 82 -4.66 -3.86 12.78
N LEU A 83 -3.79 -4.07 11.79
CA LEU A 83 -4.07 -3.67 10.40
C LEU A 83 -5.32 -4.36 9.82
N PRO A 84 -5.60 -5.65 10.08
CA PRO A 84 -6.84 -6.29 9.63
C PRO A 84 -8.11 -5.56 10.08
N GLN A 85 -8.14 -5.09 11.32
CA GLN A 85 -9.28 -4.33 11.85
C GLN A 85 -9.42 -2.97 11.14
N THR A 86 -8.29 -2.28 10.91
CA THR A 86 -8.28 -1.02 10.17
C THR A 86 -8.78 -1.21 8.75
N ALA A 87 -8.37 -2.29 8.07
CA ALA A 87 -8.81 -2.63 6.73
C ALA A 87 -10.33 -2.89 6.66
N ALA A 88 -10.85 -3.69 7.60
CA ALA A 88 -12.28 -4.00 7.69
C ALA A 88 -13.14 -2.74 7.89
N ASP A 89 -12.74 -1.89 8.84
CA ASP A 89 -13.46 -0.63 9.12
C ASP A 89 -13.38 0.34 7.92
N THR A 90 -12.22 0.40 7.26
CA THR A 90 -12.03 1.24 6.05
C THR A 90 -12.95 0.76 4.92
N LEU A 91 -13.02 -0.55 4.67
CA LEU A 91 -13.92 -1.11 3.66
C LEU A 91 -15.40 -0.85 4.01
N THR A 92 -15.77 -1.00 5.28
CA THR A 92 -17.12 -0.71 5.76
C THR A 92 -17.48 0.75 5.50
N TYR A 93 -16.62 1.68 5.86
CA TYR A 93 -16.82 3.10 5.56
C TYR A 93 -16.89 3.36 4.05
N PHE A 94 -15.97 2.78 3.26
CA PHE A 94 -15.96 2.95 1.81
C PHE A 94 -17.30 2.57 1.17
N LYS A 95 -17.92 1.48 1.63
CA LYS A 95 -19.24 1.03 1.16
C LYS A 95 -20.39 1.98 1.51
N THR A 96 -20.21 2.91 2.45
CA THR A 96 -21.20 3.94 2.75
C THR A 96 -21.12 5.17 1.85
N LEU A 97 -20.05 5.30 1.07
CA LEU A 97 -19.88 6.43 0.15
C LEU A 97 -20.87 6.36 -1.01
N PRO A 98 -21.24 7.49 -1.62
CA PRO A 98 -22.03 7.51 -2.84
C PRO A 98 -21.41 6.64 -3.95
N GLN A 99 -22.25 6.02 -4.79
CA GLN A 99 -21.81 5.07 -5.79
C GLN A 99 -20.78 5.65 -6.77
N ASP A 100 -20.96 6.89 -7.20
CA ASP A 100 -20.00 7.60 -8.06
C ASP A 100 -18.61 7.74 -7.45
N ARG A 101 -18.53 7.81 -6.12
CA ARG A 101 -17.26 7.85 -5.36
C ARG A 101 -16.61 6.48 -5.27
N GLN A 102 -17.40 5.42 -5.17
CA GLN A 102 -16.91 4.05 -5.15
C GLN A 102 -16.38 3.62 -6.53
N GLU A 103 -17.02 4.06 -7.62
CA GLU A 103 -16.66 3.73 -8.99
C GLU A 103 -15.49 4.55 -9.54
N LYS A 104 -15.31 5.80 -9.05
CA LYS A 104 -14.27 6.72 -9.53
C LYS A 104 -13.17 6.91 -8.49
N LEU A 105 -12.33 5.91 -8.34
CA LEU A 105 -11.17 6.00 -7.47
C LEU A 105 -10.17 7.04 -8.02
N LYS A 106 -9.60 7.84 -7.11
CA LYS A 106 -8.62 8.89 -7.46
C LYS A 106 -7.21 8.35 -7.66
N ALA A 107 -6.94 7.14 -7.20
CA ALA A 107 -5.64 6.47 -7.28
C ALA A 107 -5.85 4.98 -7.52
N GLY A 108 -4.81 4.32 -7.99
CA GLY A 108 -4.85 2.92 -8.38
C GLY A 108 -4.84 2.73 -9.89
N LEU A 109 -4.46 1.56 -10.34
CA LEU A 109 -4.55 1.15 -11.74
C LEU A 109 -6.01 0.86 -12.11
N SER A 110 -6.40 1.16 -13.34
CA SER A 110 -7.66 0.60 -13.87
C SER A 110 -7.49 -0.90 -14.14
N ALA A 111 -8.58 -1.64 -14.17
CA ALA A 111 -8.57 -3.08 -14.44
C ALA A 111 -7.91 -3.41 -15.82
N GLU A 112 -8.17 -2.60 -16.83
CA GLU A 112 -7.59 -2.76 -18.17
C GLU A 112 -6.07 -2.52 -18.11
N ARG A 113 -5.64 -1.49 -17.40
CA ARG A 113 -4.21 -1.16 -17.23
C ARG A 113 -3.47 -2.25 -16.47
N GLU A 114 -4.05 -2.75 -15.39
CA GLU A 114 -3.50 -3.85 -14.61
C GLU A 114 -3.36 -5.11 -15.45
N THR A 115 -4.39 -5.51 -16.20
CA THR A 115 -4.37 -6.67 -17.10
C THR A 115 -3.25 -6.55 -18.13
N ALA A 116 -3.10 -5.39 -18.77
CA ALA A 116 -2.03 -5.15 -19.74
C ALA A 116 -0.62 -5.25 -19.11
N LEU A 117 -0.44 -4.72 -17.90
CA LEU A 117 0.83 -4.79 -17.17
C LEU A 117 1.18 -6.24 -16.79
N LEU A 118 0.22 -7.01 -16.33
CA LEU A 118 0.42 -8.42 -15.98
C LEU A 118 0.80 -9.27 -17.20
N ALA A 119 0.16 -9.04 -18.34
CA ALA A 119 0.48 -9.70 -19.61
C ALA A 119 1.91 -9.35 -20.08
N ASN A 120 2.28 -8.06 -20.02
CA ASN A 120 3.63 -7.60 -20.36
C ASN A 120 4.69 -8.18 -19.43
N TRP A 121 4.38 -8.31 -18.13
CA TRP A 121 5.30 -8.91 -17.17
C TRP A 121 5.53 -10.39 -17.45
N ALA A 122 4.46 -11.16 -17.72
CA ALA A 122 4.59 -12.57 -18.06
C ALA A 122 5.50 -12.79 -19.28
N ALA A 123 5.36 -11.97 -20.33
CA ALA A 123 6.19 -12.04 -21.52
C ALA A 123 7.68 -11.72 -21.29
N VAL A 124 8.01 -11.02 -20.20
CA VAL A 124 9.40 -10.70 -19.81
C VAL A 124 9.98 -11.76 -18.86
N ALA A 125 9.15 -12.33 -17.98
CA ALA A 125 9.57 -13.30 -16.97
C ALA A 125 9.88 -14.69 -17.58
N ASP A 126 9.34 -14.99 -18.76
CA ASP A 126 9.57 -16.24 -19.49
C ASP A 126 10.85 -16.22 -20.35
N LYS A 127 11.66 -15.14 -20.31
CA LYS A 127 12.94 -15.00 -21.02
C LYS A 127 14.13 -15.11 -20.08
#